data_1f780b59703b72dd791227430305b60b
#
_entry.id   1f780b59703b72dd791227430305b60b
#
_cell.length_a   1.000
_cell.length_b   1.000
_cell.length_c   1.000
_cell.angle_alpha   90.00
_cell.angle_beta   90.00
_cell.angle_gamma   90.00
#
_symmetry.space_group_name_H-M   'P 1'
#
loop_
_entity.id
_entity.type
_entity.pdbx_description
1 polymer ?
#
loop_
_entity_poly.entity_id
_entity_poly.type
_entity_poly.pdbx_seq_one_letter_code
_entity_poly.pdbx_strand_id
1 'polypeptide(L)'
;MELNWIRTFIVAAEKNNFRKAAEHLYISQPTVTVHIKQLEKEVGAILFVRDGRKVCLTEAGRKYLKHAKRLLSLHEEGIEDLHSFQQGFTSRLTIGISPIIADTILPYVLKKFVETHPTIEINVRIIESIDIEQAVEGEEVDIGLSCLPKREMDLFCHLLYDDELVLVVPHDGFDSETGNPLEEEDMFQHHTLLTHNHPGYWDELCQQIKVIYPFTKMMKVSQTHITKRFIIEGLGMSILPKSTVRRELLEGRFLEVDCRSISLPGSKTYALIKYEHSIQKEFLSFLSKYRI
;
A
#
# COMPACT_ATOMS: atom_id res chain seq x y z
N MET A 1 -16.67 27.39 -17.56
CA MET A 1 -15.72 26.99 -16.46
C MET A 1 -14.49 26.41 -17.06
N GLU A 2 -13.29 26.90 -16.70
CA GLU A 2 -12.00 26.38 -17.20
C GLU A 2 -11.33 25.52 -16.16
N LEU A 3 -10.70 24.40 -16.59
CA LEU A 3 -9.99 23.49 -15.69
C LEU A 3 -8.84 24.17 -14.92
N ASN A 4 -8.20 25.16 -15.53
CA ASN A 4 -7.15 25.95 -14.88
C ASN A 4 -7.68 26.73 -13.64
N TRP A 5 -8.94 27.16 -13.65
CA TRP A 5 -9.53 27.81 -12.48
C TRP A 5 -9.75 26.80 -11.35
N ILE A 6 -10.20 25.59 -11.69
CA ILE A 6 -10.38 24.49 -10.73
C ILE A 6 -9.03 24.09 -10.11
N ARG A 7 -8.00 23.89 -10.94
CA ARG A 7 -6.65 23.57 -10.47
C ARG A 7 -6.10 24.66 -9.54
N THR A 8 -6.28 25.92 -9.94
CA THR A 8 -5.86 27.07 -9.12
C THR A 8 -6.60 27.12 -7.79
N PHE A 9 -7.90 26.81 -7.77
CA PHE A 9 -8.71 26.76 -6.55
C PHE A 9 -8.23 25.66 -5.60
N ILE A 10 -7.96 24.45 -6.10
CA ILE A 10 -7.48 23.30 -5.29
C ILE A 10 -6.13 23.65 -4.65
N VAL A 11 -5.17 24.13 -5.43
CA VAL A 11 -3.84 24.51 -4.93
C VAL A 11 -3.91 25.67 -3.94
N ALA A 12 -4.76 26.67 -4.20
CA ALA A 12 -4.97 27.78 -3.27
C ALA A 12 -5.57 27.33 -1.94
N ALA A 13 -6.48 26.34 -1.97
CA ALA A 13 -7.04 25.73 -0.78
C ALA A 13 -5.99 24.94 0.04
N GLU A 14 -5.11 24.20 -0.62
CA GLU A 14 -4.05 23.43 0.04
C GLU A 14 -2.97 24.32 0.66
N LYS A 15 -2.58 25.39 -0.05
CA LYS A 15 -1.53 26.30 0.42
C LYS A 15 -2.05 27.35 1.41
N ASN A 16 -3.37 27.58 1.51
CA ASN A 16 -4.00 28.65 2.30
C ASN A 16 -3.37 30.03 2.06
N ASN A 17 -2.83 30.24 0.85
CA ASN A 17 -2.06 31.44 0.48
C ASN A 17 -1.96 31.57 -1.03
N PHE A 18 -2.51 32.65 -1.60
CA PHE A 18 -2.53 32.90 -3.04
C PHE A 18 -1.13 33.10 -3.63
N ARG A 19 -0.18 33.66 -2.88
CA ARG A 19 1.20 33.81 -3.33
C ARG A 19 1.90 32.48 -3.44
N LYS A 20 1.78 31.63 -2.42
CA LYS A 20 2.34 30.27 -2.46
C LYS A 20 1.68 29.41 -3.54
N ALA A 21 0.38 29.60 -3.78
CA ALA A 21 -0.30 28.92 -4.88
C ALA A 21 0.22 29.38 -6.25
N ALA A 22 0.48 30.67 -6.41
CA ALA A 22 1.06 31.24 -7.62
C ALA A 22 2.47 30.66 -7.90
N GLU A 23 3.32 30.63 -6.87
CA GLU A 23 4.66 30.03 -6.94
C GLU A 23 4.60 28.55 -7.34
N HIS A 24 3.66 27.78 -6.74
CA HIS A 24 3.48 26.35 -7.03
C HIS A 24 2.98 26.08 -8.46
N LEU A 25 2.11 26.96 -8.98
CA LEU A 25 1.53 26.85 -10.32
C LEU A 25 2.35 27.54 -11.42
N TYR A 26 3.48 28.17 -11.06
CA TYR A 26 4.31 28.96 -11.97
C TYR A 26 3.54 30.06 -12.71
N ILE A 27 2.60 30.74 -12.01
CA ILE A 27 1.82 31.85 -12.53
C ILE A 27 1.93 33.07 -11.62
N SER A 28 1.44 34.22 -12.08
CA SER A 28 1.42 35.41 -11.24
C SER A 28 0.31 35.38 -10.17
N GLN A 29 0.54 35.98 -9.01
CA GLN A 29 -0.48 36.06 -7.97
C GLN A 29 -1.75 36.83 -8.42
N PRO A 30 -1.69 37.91 -9.25
CA PRO A 30 -2.87 38.45 -9.88
C PRO A 30 -3.67 37.44 -10.70
N THR A 31 -2.99 36.55 -11.45
CA THR A 31 -3.63 35.47 -12.23
C THR A 31 -4.41 34.52 -11.32
N VAL A 32 -3.83 34.12 -10.18
CA VAL A 32 -4.53 33.30 -9.17
C VAL A 32 -5.81 34.01 -8.73
N THR A 33 -5.72 35.31 -8.44
CA THR A 33 -6.89 36.11 -8.00
C THR A 33 -7.99 36.18 -9.08
N VAL A 34 -7.59 36.31 -10.35
CA VAL A 34 -8.52 36.30 -11.49
C VAL A 34 -9.19 34.94 -11.62
N HIS A 35 -8.44 33.86 -11.61
CA HIS A 35 -8.98 32.50 -11.70
C HIS A 35 -10.01 32.22 -10.60
N ILE A 36 -9.68 32.56 -9.34
CA ILE A 36 -10.61 32.37 -8.23
C ILE A 36 -11.88 33.19 -8.41
N LYS A 37 -11.79 34.49 -8.76
CA LYS A 37 -12.96 35.34 -9.01
C LYS A 37 -13.85 34.81 -10.15
N GLN A 38 -13.25 34.32 -11.23
CA GLN A 38 -13.99 33.73 -12.35
C GLN A 38 -14.71 32.44 -11.92
N LEU A 39 -14.02 31.57 -11.16
CA LEU A 39 -14.65 30.36 -10.60
C LEU A 39 -15.79 30.69 -9.65
N GLU A 40 -15.59 31.64 -8.72
CA GLU A 40 -16.64 32.10 -7.79
C GLU A 40 -17.85 32.66 -8.51
N LYS A 41 -17.64 33.43 -9.59
CA LYS A 41 -18.70 33.94 -10.45
C LYS A 41 -19.46 32.81 -11.14
N GLU A 42 -18.75 31.81 -11.67
CA GLU A 42 -19.33 30.67 -12.38
C GLU A 42 -20.17 29.80 -11.45
N VAL A 43 -19.66 29.49 -10.25
CA VAL A 43 -20.37 28.67 -9.27
C VAL A 43 -21.41 29.45 -8.44
N GLY A 44 -21.45 30.77 -8.56
CA GLY A 44 -22.39 31.64 -7.86
C GLY A 44 -22.16 31.71 -6.34
N ALA A 45 -20.96 31.43 -5.86
CA ALA A 45 -20.66 31.42 -4.44
C ALA A 45 -19.22 31.89 -4.16
N ILE A 46 -19.03 32.59 -3.04
CA ILE A 46 -17.70 32.94 -2.53
C ILE A 46 -17.06 31.69 -1.93
N LEU A 47 -15.89 31.29 -2.44
CA LEU A 47 -15.19 30.09 -2.03
C LEU A 47 -14.08 30.37 -1.01
N PHE A 48 -13.52 31.61 -1.02
CA PHE A 48 -12.50 32.05 -0.07
C PHE A 48 -12.90 33.30 0.68
N VAL A 49 -12.46 33.38 1.94
CA VAL A 49 -12.48 34.61 2.76
C VAL A 49 -11.06 34.96 3.17
N ARG A 50 -10.83 36.27 3.39
CA ARG A 50 -9.56 36.75 3.94
C ARG A 50 -9.70 36.91 5.45
N ASP A 51 -8.79 36.22 6.17
CA ASP A 51 -8.62 36.41 7.61
C ASP A 51 -7.21 36.97 7.85
N GLY A 52 -7.12 38.28 7.93
CA GLY A 52 -5.85 38.99 7.99
C GLY A 52 -4.98 38.73 6.75
N ARG A 53 -3.83 38.08 6.96
CA ARG A 53 -2.88 37.69 5.89
C ARG A 53 -3.13 36.28 5.31
N LYS A 54 -4.05 35.52 5.88
CA LYS A 54 -4.40 34.16 5.44
C LYS A 54 -5.63 34.20 4.53
N VAL A 55 -5.68 33.23 3.65
CA VAL A 55 -6.85 32.97 2.78
C VAL A 55 -7.41 31.62 3.23
N CYS A 56 -8.68 31.63 3.67
CA CYS A 56 -9.35 30.46 4.19
C CYS A 56 -10.55 30.09 3.33
N LEU A 57 -10.84 28.79 3.22
CA LEU A 57 -12.07 28.34 2.55
C LEU A 57 -13.33 28.76 3.35
N THR A 58 -14.34 29.22 2.64
CA THR A 58 -15.71 29.34 3.18
C THR A 58 -16.31 27.94 3.38
N GLU A 59 -17.50 27.85 3.97
CA GLU A 59 -18.27 26.61 4.01
C GLU A 59 -18.59 26.12 2.60
N ALA A 60 -18.99 26.99 1.69
CA ALA A 60 -19.19 26.68 0.27
C ALA A 60 -17.92 26.20 -0.38
N GLY A 61 -16.77 26.84 -0.10
CA GLY A 61 -15.47 26.44 -0.59
C GLY A 61 -15.09 25.01 -0.13
N ARG A 62 -15.33 24.66 1.13
CA ARG A 62 -15.08 23.30 1.65
C ARG A 62 -15.96 22.24 0.96
N LYS A 63 -17.24 22.54 0.78
CA LYS A 63 -18.16 21.64 0.05
C LYS A 63 -17.73 21.47 -1.41
N TYR A 64 -17.42 22.58 -2.07
CA TYR A 64 -17.02 22.54 -3.48
C TYR A 64 -15.66 21.87 -3.71
N LEU A 65 -14.73 21.96 -2.77
CA LEU A 65 -13.38 21.36 -2.92
C LEU A 65 -13.40 19.87 -3.24
N LYS A 66 -14.31 19.12 -2.62
CA LYS A 66 -14.47 17.68 -2.89
C LYS A 66 -14.86 17.43 -4.35
N HIS A 67 -15.82 18.21 -4.85
CA HIS A 67 -16.27 18.11 -6.24
C HIS A 67 -15.22 18.61 -7.23
N ALA A 68 -14.52 19.69 -6.92
CA ALA A 68 -13.44 20.23 -7.73
C ALA A 68 -12.30 19.19 -7.92
N LYS A 69 -11.89 18.51 -6.85
CA LYS A 69 -10.90 17.43 -6.93
C LYS A 69 -11.38 16.28 -7.81
N ARG A 70 -12.63 15.84 -7.66
CA ARG A 70 -13.19 14.77 -8.51
C ARG A 70 -13.27 15.15 -9.98
N LEU A 71 -13.65 16.40 -10.30
CA LEU A 71 -13.70 16.89 -11.67
C LEU A 71 -12.32 16.89 -12.33
N LEU A 72 -11.30 17.33 -11.59
CA LEU A 72 -9.94 17.35 -12.10
C LEU A 72 -9.40 15.94 -12.30
N SER A 73 -9.63 15.04 -11.34
CA SER A 73 -9.27 13.61 -11.42
C SER A 73 -9.91 12.95 -12.64
N LEU A 74 -11.22 13.12 -12.82
CA LEU A 74 -11.96 12.54 -13.95
C LEU A 74 -11.44 13.02 -15.31
N HIS A 75 -11.05 14.30 -15.40
CA HIS A 75 -10.44 14.83 -16.62
C HIS A 75 -9.06 14.20 -16.88
N GLU A 76 -8.23 14.09 -15.86
CA GLU A 76 -6.89 13.47 -15.95
C GLU A 76 -7.00 11.99 -16.34
N GLU A 77 -7.93 11.25 -15.73
CA GLU A 77 -8.28 9.88 -16.10
C GLU A 77 -8.67 9.75 -17.58
N GLY A 78 -9.53 10.65 -18.07
CA GLY A 78 -9.94 10.64 -19.48
C GLY A 78 -8.78 10.88 -20.46
N ILE A 79 -7.81 11.70 -20.10
CA ILE A 79 -6.60 11.91 -20.90
C ILE A 79 -5.70 10.66 -20.86
N GLU A 80 -5.54 10.06 -19.68
CA GLU A 80 -4.78 8.82 -19.53
C GLU A 80 -5.39 7.68 -20.36
N ASP A 81 -6.73 7.55 -20.34
CA ASP A 81 -7.44 6.54 -21.14
C ASP A 81 -7.20 6.69 -22.65
N LEU A 82 -7.17 7.94 -23.13
CA LEU A 82 -6.83 8.20 -24.53
C LEU A 82 -5.37 7.82 -24.85
N HIS A 83 -4.44 8.10 -23.95
CA HIS A 83 -3.05 7.71 -24.11
C HIS A 83 -2.89 6.18 -24.11
N SER A 84 -3.56 5.49 -23.20
CA SER A 84 -3.56 4.02 -23.13
C SER A 84 -4.13 3.41 -24.42
N PHE A 85 -5.23 3.97 -24.93
CA PHE A 85 -5.82 3.53 -26.21
C PHE A 85 -4.84 3.73 -27.38
N GLN A 86 -4.11 4.86 -27.43
CA GLN A 86 -3.10 5.12 -28.46
C GLN A 86 -1.91 4.14 -28.40
N GLN A 87 -1.61 3.60 -27.21
CA GLN A 87 -0.59 2.58 -27.00
C GLN A 87 -1.06 1.16 -27.36
N GLY A 88 -2.33 1.00 -27.74
CA GLY A 88 -2.92 -0.29 -28.13
C GLY A 88 -3.56 -1.08 -26.98
N PHE A 89 -3.69 -0.48 -25.80
CA PHE A 89 -4.45 -1.11 -24.70
C PHE A 89 -5.95 -0.98 -24.95
N THR A 90 -6.69 -2.05 -24.69
CA THR A 90 -8.14 -2.11 -24.81
C THR A 90 -8.85 -2.00 -23.48
N SER A 91 -8.14 -2.24 -22.40
CA SER A 91 -8.66 -2.17 -21.03
C SER A 91 -7.53 -1.89 -20.05
N ARG A 92 -7.90 -1.36 -18.87
CA ARG A 92 -7.00 -1.10 -17.75
C ARG A 92 -7.44 -1.90 -16.54
N LEU A 93 -6.49 -2.41 -15.77
CA LEU A 93 -6.71 -3.06 -14.49
C LEU A 93 -5.80 -2.42 -13.45
N THR A 94 -6.38 -1.70 -12.50
CA THR A 94 -5.66 -1.07 -11.39
C THR A 94 -5.70 -1.98 -10.18
N ILE A 95 -4.54 -2.38 -9.68
CA ILE A 95 -4.39 -3.30 -8.56
C ILE A 95 -3.75 -2.57 -7.38
N GLY A 96 -4.48 -2.48 -6.26
CA GLY A 96 -3.95 -2.03 -4.97
C GLY A 96 -3.28 -3.19 -4.25
N ILE A 97 -2.02 -3.03 -3.83
CA ILE A 97 -1.23 -4.13 -3.27
C ILE A 97 -0.59 -3.66 -1.98
N SER A 98 -0.74 -4.44 -0.90
CA SER A 98 0.00 -4.11 0.32
C SER A 98 1.51 -4.35 0.14
N PRO A 99 2.36 -3.56 0.81
CA PRO A 99 3.82 -3.65 0.68
C PRO A 99 4.36 -5.07 0.90
N ILE A 100 3.78 -5.80 1.86
CA ILE A 100 4.20 -7.17 2.18
C ILE A 100 3.89 -8.15 1.04
N ILE A 101 2.75 -8.00 0.37
CA ILE A 101 2.36 -8.86 -0.76
C ILE A 101 3.22 -8.51 -1.99
N ALA A 102 3.56 -7.23 -2.18
CA ALA A 102 4.43 -6.80 -3.26
C ALA A 102 5.84 -7.43 -3.20
N ASP A 103 6.27 -7.82 -1.99
CA ASP A 103 7.58 -8.47 -1.74
C ASP A 103 7.53 -10.01 -1.81
N THR A 104 6.52 -10.58 -2.43
CA THR A 104 6.34 -12.03 -2.66
C THR A 104 6.59 -12.42 -4.11
N ILE A 105 5.98 -13.52 -4.57
CA ILE A 105 6.00 -13.98 -5.98
C ILE A 105 5.20 -13.07 -6.93
N LEU A 106 4.42 -12.13 -6.41
CA LEU A 106 3.50 -11.30 -7.20
C LEU A 106 4.15 -10.60 -8.39
N PRO A 107 5.36 -10.01 -8.31
CA PRO A 107 6.03 -9.42 -9.48
C PRO A 107 6.23 -10.40 -10.64
N TYR A 108 6.54 -11.66 -10.32
CA TYR A 108 6.65 -12.71 -11.32
C TYR A 108 5.30 -13.05 -11.95
N VAL A 109 4.24 -13.14 -11.14
CA VAL A 109 2.87 -13.42 -11.61
C VAL A 109 2.39 -12.28 -12.50
N LEU A 110 2.60 -11.02 -12.11
CA LEU A 110 2.27 -9.85 -12.92
C LEU A 110 3.00 -9.86 -14.26
N LYS A 111 4.31 -10.16 -14.26
CA LYS A 111 5.07 -10.31 -15.52
C LYS A 111 4.42 -11.33 -16.45
N LYS A 112 4.07 -12.50 -15.91
CA LYS A 112 3.44 -13.57 -16.69
C LYS A 112 2.03 -13.18 -17.18
N PHE A 113 1.28 -12.46 -16.37
CA PHE A 113 -0.03 -11.96 -16.78
C PHE A 113 0.08 -10.96 -17.94
N VAL A 114 0.97 -9.99 -17.85
CA VAL A 114 1.21 -9.01 -18.93
C VAL A 114 1.69 -9.68 -20.22
N GLU A 115 2.58 -10.69 -20.13
CA GLU A 115 3.03 -11.47 -21.30
C GLU A 115 1.87 -12.19 -22.03
N THR A 116 0.87 -12.65 -21.28
CA THR A 116 -0.29 -13.38 -21.82
C THR A 116 -1.46 -12.47 -22.22
N HIS A 117 -1.52 -11.26 -21.67
CA HIS A 117 -2.59 -10.28 -21.88
C HIS A 117 -2.04 -8.91 -22.32
N PRO A 118 -1.37 -8.82 -23.47
CA PRO A 118 -0.63 -7.62 -23.88
C PRO A 118 -1.53 -6.41 -24.17
N THR A 119 -2.84 -6.60 -24.30
CA THR A 119 -3.81 -5.51 -24.50
C THR A 119 -4.41 -4.96 -23.21
N ILE A 120 -4.03 -5.52 -22.07
CA ILE A 120 -4.46 -5.04 -20.74
C ILE A 120 -3.35 -4.18 -20.13
N GLU A 121 -3.63 -2.93 -19.89
CA GLU A 121 -2.74 -2.07 -19.10
C GLU A 121 -2.86 -2.43 -17.62
N ILE A 122 -1.75 -2.78 -16.98
CA ILE A 122 -1.71 -3.03 -15.53
C ILE A 122 -1.15 -1.81 -14.83
N ASN A 123 -1.96 -1.26 -13.92
CA ASN A 123 -1.55 -0.19 -13.02
C ASN A 123 -1.43 -0.74 -11.60
N VAL A 124 -0.29 -0.57 -10.93
CA VAL A 124 -0.05 -1.07 -9.58
C VAL A 124 0.09 0.10 -8.61
N ARG A 125 -0.75 0.11 -7.58
CA ARG A 125 -0.68 1.08 -6.48
C ARG A 125 -0.29 0.36 -5.19
N ILE A 126 0.74 0.84 -4.52
CA ILE A 126 1.11 0.32 -3.20
C ILE A 126 0.26 1.05 -2.16
N ILE A 127 -0.52 0.28 -1.41
CA ILE A 127 -1.51 0.77 -0.44
C ILE A 127 -1.39 -0.10 0.81
N GLU A 128 -1.37 0.50 2.00
CA GLU A 128 -1.37 -0.28 3.25
C GLU A 128 -2.65 -1.12 3.39
N SER A 129 -2.53 -2.34 3.94
CA SER A 129 -3.67 -3.28 4.03
C SER A 129 -4.91 -2.67 4.70
N ILE A 130 -4.71 -1.74 5.63
CA ILE A 130 -5.81 -1.07 6.34
C ILE A 130 -6.63 -0.14 5.45
N ASP A 131 -6.00 0.41 4.40
CA ASP A 131 -6.59 1.40 3.49
C ASP A 131 -7.09 0.77 2.17
N ILE A 132 -6.70 -0.49 1.88
CA ILE A 132 -7.08 -1.18 0.64
C ILE A 132 -8.59 -1.31 0.49
N GLU A 133 -9.31 -1.64 1.56
CA GLU A 133 -10.77 -1.78 1.54
C GLU A 133 -11.43 -0.48 1.08
N GLN A 134 -11.01 0.65 1.63
CA GLN A 134 -11.52 1.96 1.24
C GLN A 134 -11.16 2.33 -0.20
N ALA A 135 -9.98 1.95 -0.67
CA ALA A 135 -9.56 2.19 -2.05
C ALA A 135 -10.37 1.38 -3.06
N VAL A 136 -10.75 0.14 -2.73
CA VAL A 136 -11.63 -0.70 -3.56
C VAL A 136 -13.07 -0.16 -3.52
N GLU A 137 -13.59 0.19 -2.35
CA GLU A 137 -14.94 0.76 -2.20
C GLU A 137 -15.08 2.08 -2.95
N GLY A 138 -14.06 2.94 -2.86
CA GLY A 138 -13.98 4.21 -3.58
C GLY A 138 -13.67 4.10 -5.07
N GLU A 139 -13.52 2.89 -5.61
CA GLU A 139 -13.18 2.61 -7.01
C GLU A 139 -11.84 3.25 -7.45
N GLU A 140 -10.95 3.48 -6.48
CA GLU A 140 -9.57 3.92 -6.77
C GLU A 140 -8.70 2.78 -7.33
N VAL A 141 -9.07 1.54 -7.03
CA VAL A 141 -8.47 0.30 -7.54
C VAL A 141 -9.56 -0.72 -7.83
N ASP A 142 -9.37 -1.53 -8.87
CA ASP A 142 -10.30 -2.58 -9.30
C ASP A 142 -10.18 -3.84 -8.44
N ILE A 143 -8.96 -4.14 -7.99
CA ILE A 143 -8.63 -5.28 -7.12
C ILE A 143 -7.72 -4.77 -6.00
N GLY A 144 -8.04 -5.16 -4.77
CA GLY A 144 -7.18 -4.95 -3.61
C GLY A 144 -6.58 -6.26 -3.12
N LEU A 145 -5.26 -6.36 -3.00
CA LEU A 145 -4.57 -7.50 -2.39
C LEU A 145 -4.12 -7.10 -0.98
N SER A 146 -4.76 -7.68 0.03
CA SER A 146 -4.64 -7.29 1.45
C SER A 146 -4.29 -8.47 2.34
N CYS A 147 -3.50 -8.21 3.39
CA CYS A 147 -3.31 -9.15 4.50
C CYS A 147 -4.44 -9.12 5.53
N LEU A 148 -5.42 -8.24 5.38
CA LEU A 148 -6.59 -8.14 6.24
C LEU A 148 -7.84 -8.53 5.46
N PRO A 149 -8.78 -9.27 6.08
CA PRO A 149 -10.07 -9.54 5.49
C PRO A 149 -10.91 -8.26 5.40
N LYS A 150 -11.94 -8.29 4.58
CA LYS A 150 -12.92 -7.19 4.50
C LYS A 150 -13.64 -6.98 5.84
N ARG A 151 -14.01 -5.74 6.11
CA ARG A 151 -14.87 -5.34 7.24
C ARG A 151 -16.29 -4.99 6.77
N GLU A 152 -16.41 -4.39 5.58
CA GLU A 152 -17.68 -3.99 4.99
C GLU A 152 -18.35 -5.14 4.22
N MET A 153 -19.69 -5.10 4.14
CA MET A 153 -20.46 -6.22 3.53
C MET A 153 -20.57 -6.14 2.00
N ASP A 154 -20.32 -4.97 1.40
CA ASP A 154 -20.58 -4.73 -0.03
C ASP A 154 -19.43 -5.13 -0.97
N LEU A 155 -18.32 -5.65 -0.42
CA LEU A 155 -17.19 -6.14 -1.20
C LEU A 155 -17.16 -7.67 -1.27
N PHE A 156 -16.75 -8.22 -2.40
CA PHE A 156 -16.36 -9.62 -2.50
C PHE A 156 -14.96 -9.80 -1.91
N CYS A 157 -14.79 -10.85 -1.10
CA CYS A 157 -13.52 -11.16 -0.44
C CYS A 157 -13.17 -12.62 -0.72
N HIS A 158 -12.09 -12.81 -1.46
CA HIS A 158 -11.58 -14.13 -1.78
C HIS A 158 -10.29 -14.39 -1.00
N LEU A 159 -10.26 -15.48 -0.23
CA LEU A 159 -9.00 -15.96 0.36
C LEU A 159 -8.12 -16.51 -0.78
N LEU A 160 -6.95 -15.93 -0.97
CA LEU A 160 -6.01 -16.36 -1.99
C LEU A 160 -5.10 -17.48 -1.48
N TYR A 161 -4.51 -17.29 -0.31
CA TYR A 161 -3.66 -18.29 0.35
C TYR A 161 -3.54 -18.03 1.84
N ASP A 162 -3.15 -19.08 2.55
CA ASP A 162 -2.76 -19.07 3.96
C ASP A 162 -1.27 -19.38 4.03
N ASP A 163 -0.50 -18.56 4.75
CA ASP A 163 0.94 -18.62 4.80
C ASP A 163 1.42 -18.91 6.22
N GLU A 164 2.41 -19.76 6.35
CA GLU A 164 3.06 -20.05 7.61
C GLU A 164 3.92 -18.87 8.06
N LEU A 165 3.94 -18.59 9.36
CA LEU A 165 4.91 -17.69 9.94
C LEU A 165 6.15 -18.47 10.36
N VAL A 166 7.31 -17.88 10.07
CA VAL A 166 8.61 -18.45 10.46
C VAL A 166 9.45 -17.42 11.20
N LEU A 167 10.17 -17.86 12.24
CA LEU A 167 11.19 -17.05 12.87
C LEU A 167 12.45 -17.10 12.01
N VAL A 168 12.90 -15.94 11.59
CA VAL A 168 14.12 -15.81 10.77
C VAL A 168 15.16 -14.95 11.49
N VAL A 169 16.39 -15.43 11.40
CA VAL A 169 17.59 -14.77 11.95
C VAL A 169 18.60 -14.53 10.83
N PRO A 170 19.58 -13.62 11.01
CA PRO A 170 20.66 -13.47 10.04
C PRO A 170 21.49 -14.76 9.97
N HIS A 171 22.04 -15.03 8.79
CA HIS A 171 22.97 -16.15 8.62
C HIS A 171 24.22 -15.94 9.49
N ASP A 172 24.63 -16.94 10.23
CA ASP A 172 25.73 -16.91 11.20
C ASP A 172 27.11 -17.11 10.58
N GLY A 173 27.17 -17.37 9.25
CA GLY A 173 28.41 -17.63 8.52
C GLY A 173 28.90 -19.09 8.57
N PHE A 174 28.18 -19.98 9.26
CA PHE A 174 28.51 -21.41 9.31
C PHE A 174 27.65 -22.22 8.35
N ASP A 175 28.20 -23.32 7.85
CA ASP A 175 27.43 -24.28 7.05
C ASP A 175 26.46 -25.08 7.95
N SER A 176 25.39 -25.58 7.35
CA SER A 176 24.37 -26.39 8.05
C SER A 176 24.92 -27.66 8.73
N GLU A 177 26.10 -28.14 8.29
CA GLU A 177 26.78 -29.33 8.87
C GLU A 177 27.69 -28.97 10.06
N THR A 178 28.13 -27.70 10.18
CA THR A 178 29.12 -27.26 11.18
C THR A 178 28.54 -26.25 12.19
N GLY A 179 27.36 -25.69 11.92
CA GLY A 179 26.67 -24.79 12.82
C GLY A 179 26.10 -25.51 14.05
N ASN A 180 26.05 -24.81 15.19
CA ASN A 180 25.27 -25.26 16.32
C ASN A 180 23.77 -25.21 16.01
N PRO A 181 22.94 -26.12 16.57
CA PRO A 181 21.50 -25.99 16.48
C PRO A 181 21.06 -24.61 16.98
N LEU A 182 20.22 -23.93 16.20
CA LEU A 182 19.65 -22.65 16.62
C LEU A 182 18.52 -22.91 17.62
N GLU A 183 18.78 -22.62 18.89
CA GLU A 183 17.79 -22.79 19.94
C GLU A 183 16.92 -21.55 20.04
N GLU A 184 15.59 -21.74 20.07
CA GLU A 184 14.60 -20.67 20.16
C GLU A 184 14.89 -19.70 21.31
N GLU A 185 15.21 -20.24 22.51
CA GLU A 185 15.52 -19.48 23.70
C GLU A 185 16.73 -18.54 23.52
N ASP A 186 17.83 -19.06 22.95
CA ASP A 186 19.04 -18.29 22.69
C ASP A 186 18.78 -17.11 21.75
N MET A 187 17.93 -17.33 20.74
CA MET A 187 17.58 -16.28 19.79
C MET A 187 16.83 -15.13 20.49
N PHE A 188 15.84 -15.43 21.33
CA PHE A 188 15.09 -14.42 22.06
C PHE A 188 15.88 -13.71 23.17
N GLN A 189 16.95 -14.35 23.68
CA GLN A 189 17.84 -13.73 24.66
C GLN A 189 18.86 -12.79 24.02
N HIS A 190 19.42 -13.14 22.85
CA HIS A 190 20.57 -12.45 22.28
C HIS A 190 20.23 -11.52 21.13
N HIS A 191 19.11 -11.71 20.44
CA HIS A 191 18.71 -10.87 19.30
C HIS A 191 17.57 -9.90 19.63
N THR A 192 17.57 -8.76 18.98
CA THR A 192 16.45 -7.81 19.02
C THR A 192 15.34 -8.30 18.08
N LEU A 193 14.12 -8.45 18.57
CA LEU A 193 12.97 -8.82 17.76
C LEU A 193 12.41 -7.59 17.03
N LEU A 194 12.45 -7.61 15.72
CA LEU A 194 11.88 -6.59 14.84
C LEU A 194 10.40 -6.90 14.63
N THR A 195 9.51 -5.98 15.04
CA THR A 195 8.07 -6.21 15.16
C THR A 195 7.25 -5.22 14.35
N HIS A 196 5.92 -5.47 14.21
CA HIS A 196 4.93 -4.56 13.59
C HIS A 196 5.13 -4.32 12.08
N ASN A 197 5.79 -5.25 11.40
CA ASN A 197 5.94 -5.27 9.94
C ASN A 197 4.76 -5.95 9.20
N HIS A 198 3.74 -6.36 9.93
CA HIS A 198 2.49 -6.95 9.44
C HIS A 198 1.32 -6.41 10.28
N PRO A 199 0.17 -6.07 9.66
CA PRO A 199 -0.92 -5.40 10.38
C PRO A 199 -1.78 -6.32 11.27
N GLY A 200 -1.64 -7.65 11.15
CA GLY A 200 -2.66 -8.56 11.67
C GLY A 200 -2.29 -9.36 12.93
N TYR A 201 -1.04 -9.65 13.22
CA TYR A 201 -0.69 -10.63 14.27
C TYR A 201 0.24 -10.13 15.38
N TRP A 202 0.88 -8.99 15.21
CA TRP A 202 1.95 -8.58 16.12
C TRP A 202 1.51 -8.25 17.54
N ASP A 203 0.31 -7.72 17.74
CA ASP A 203 -0.13 -7.33 19.10
C ASP A 203 -0.27 -8.55 20.01
N GLU A 204 -0.94 -9.61 19.53
CA GLU A 204 -1.10 -10.86 20.27
C GLU A 204 0.24 -11.59 20.41
N LEU A 205 1.01 -11.66 19.33
CA LEU A 205 2.31 -12.33 19.32
C LEU A 205 3.31 -11.67 20.28
N CYS A 206 3.36 -10.35 20.32
CA CYS A 206 4.19 -9.63 21.30
C CYS A 206 3.79 -9.91 22.76
N GLN A 207 2.50 -10.10 23.04
CA GLN A 207 2.03 -10.47 24.38
C GLN A 207 2.49 -11.87 24.76
N GLN A 208 2.33 -12.86 23.85
CA GLN A 208 2.80 -14.24 24.07
C GLN A 208 4.31 -14.28 24.31
N ILE A 209 5.09 -13.61 23.46
CA ILE A 209 6.56 -13.56 23.56
C ILE A 209 7.00 -12.95 24.90
N LYS A 210 6.37 -11.87 25.34
CA LYS A 210 6.72 -11.26 26.65
C LYS A 210 6.42 -12.14 27.84
N VAL A 211 5.44 -13.04 27.75
CA VAL A 211 5.14 -14.02 28.80
C VAL A 211 6.20 -15.09 28.87
N ILE A 212 6.64 -15.60 27.71
CA ILE A 212 7.60 -16.72 27.62
C ILE A 212 9.05 -16.20 27.76
N TYR A 213 9.36 -15.09 27.05
CA TYR A 213 10.69 -14.47 26.99
C TYR A 213 10.64 -13.00 27.44
N PRO A 214 10.50 -12.72 28.76
CA PRO A 214 10.22 -11.37 29.28
C PRO A 214 11.35 -10.35 29.05
N PHE A 215 12.57 -10.82 28.80
CA PHE A 215 13.74 -9.96 28.59
C PHE A 215 14.04 -9.65 27.12
N THR A 216 13.24 -10.16 26.18
CA THR A 216 13.43 -9.93 24.74
C THR A 216 13.34 -8.43 24.41
N LYS A 217 14.39 -7.93 23.79
CA LYS A 217 14.40 -6.56 23.26
C LYS A 217 13.56 -6.50 21.99
N MET A 218 12.70 -5.49 21.87
CA MET A 218 11.81 -5.33 20.72
C MET A 218 12.03 -3.96 20.05
N MET A 219 12.05 -3.96 18.73
CA MET A 219 12.12 -2.74 17.90
C MET A 219 10.96 -2.76 16.89
N LYS A 220 10.18 -1.67 16.84
CA LYS A 220 9.10 -1.54 15.86
C LYS A 220 9.65 -1.11 14.51
N VAL A 221 9.33 -1.88 13.46
CA VAL A 221 9.68 -1.61 12.06
C VAL A 221 8.45 -1.89 11.22
N SER A 222 7.83 -0.87 10.66
CA SER A 222 6.51 -0.98 10.00
C SER A 222 6.53 -1.63 8.62
N GLN A 223 7.69 -1.82 8.01
CA GLN A 223 7.81 -2.30 6.63
C GLN A 223 8.62 -3.60 6.56
N THR A 224 8.05 -4.64 5.94
CA THR A 224 8.69 -5.96 5.82
C THR A 224 10.03 -5.91 5.06
N HIS A 225 10.10 -5.20 3.94
CA HIS A 225 11.35 -5.09 3.17
C HIS A 225 12.48 -4.38 3.94
N ILE A 226 12.16 -3.43 4.80
CA ILE A 226 13.13 -2.80 5.71
C ILE A 226 13.54 -3.77 6.81
N THR A 227 12.57 -4.50 7.39
CA THR A 227 12.84 -5.54 8.38
C THR A 227 13.82 -6.59 7.84
N LYS A 228 13.59 -7.10 6.62
CA LYS A 228 14.48 -8.07 5.96
C LYS A 228 15.90 -7.51 5.82
N ARG A 229 16.02 -6.26 5.41
CA ARG A 229 17.32 -5.60 5.27
C ARG A 229 18.05 -5.47 6.60
N PHE A 230 17.32 -5.13 7.68
CA PHE A 230 17.88 -5.05 9.02
C PHE A 230 18.36 -6.41 9.54
N ILE A 231 17.63 -7.49 9.21
CA ILE A 231 18.06 -8.85 9.56
C ILE A 231 19.35 -9.21 8.82
N ILE A 232 19.45 -8.93 7.51
CA ILE A 232 20.68 -9.18 6.72
C ILE A 232 21.89 -8.48 7.33
N GLU A 233 21.73 -7.26 7.82
CA GLU A 233 22.79 -6.48 8.46
C GLU A 233 23.06 -6.90 9.94
N GLY A 234 22.39 -7.96 10.42
CA GLY A 234 22.58 -8.47 11.77
C GLY A 234 21.95 -7.64 12.89
N LEU A 235 21.04 -6.72 12.57
CA LEU A 235 20.43 -5.82 13.57
C LEU A 235 19.43 -6.55 14.49
N GLY A 236 18.92 -7.70 14.09
CA GLY A 236 17.98 -8.48 14.87
C GLY A 236 17.36 -9.63 14.07
N MET A 237 16.24 -10.11 14.56
CA MET A 237 15.44 -11.21 14.00
C MET A 237 13.98 -10.77 13.84
N SER A 238 13.16 -11.53 13.10
CA SER A 238 11.72 -11.30 13.02
C SER A 238 10.94 -12.56 12.74
N ILE A 239 9.62 -12.50 12.98
CA ILE A 239 8.65 -13.52 12.60
C ILE A 239 7.90 -12.98 11.38
N LEU A 240 8.06 -13.66 10.24
CA LEU A 240 7.59 -13.21 8.95
C LEU A 240 6.85 -14.33 8.21
N PRO A 241 5.92 -14.00 7.30
CA PRO A 241 5.32 -14.99 6.40
C PRO A 241 6.41 -15.65 5.53
N LYS A 242 6.35 -16.97 5.41
CA LYS A 242 7.36 -17.77 4.71
C LYS A 242 7.51 -17.37 3.25
N SER A 243 6.40 -17.01 2.59
CA SER A 243 6.42 -16.52 1.20
C SER A 243 7.30 -15.27 1.02
N THR A 244 7.33 -14.37 2.02
CA THR A 244 8.07 -13.10 1.94
C THR A 244 9.57 -13.27 2.14
N VAL A 245 10.01 -14.35 2.79
CA VAL A 245 11.42 -14.63 3.12
C VAL A 245 12.00 -15.81 2.35
N ARG A 246 11.19 -16.47 1.52
CA ARG A 246 11.57 -17.66 0.76
C ARG A 246 12.86 -17.47 -0.05
N ARG A 247 13.00 -16.30 -0.66
CA ARG A 247 14.17 -15.98 -1.46
C ARG A 247 15.43 -15.90 -0.59
N GLU A 248 15.36 -15.17 0.51
CA GLU A 248 16.49 -14.99 1.43
C GLU A 248 16.90 -16.31 2.11
N LEU A 249 15.93 -17.19 2.41
CA LEU A 249 16.20 -18.55 2.90
C LEU A 249 16.92 -19.39 1.84
N LEU A 250 16.45 -19.38 0.59
CA LEU A 250 17.08 -20.11 -0.51
C LEU A 250 18.48 -19.58 -0.87
N GLU A 251 18.68 -18.25 -0.76
CA GLU A 251 19.99 -17.62 -0.99
C GLU A 251 20.95 -17.77 0.22
N GLY A 252 20.50 -18.40 1.32
CA GLY A 252 21.30 -18.55 2.53
C GLY A 252 21.61 -17.25 3.25
N ARG A 253 20.75 -16.25 3.12
CA ARG A 253 20.90 -14.96 3.83
C ARG A 253 20.23 -14.98 5.19
N PHE A 254 19.21 -15.82 5.32
CA PHE A 254 18.48 -16.07 6.55
C PHE A 254 18.58 -17.54 6.94
N LEU A 255 18.51 -17.77 8.25
CA LEU A 255 18.26 -19.10 8.81
C LEU A 255 16.87 -19.10 9.44
N GLU A 256 16.14 -20.20 9.23
CA GLU A 256 14.85 -20.46 9.87
C GLU A 256 15.10 -21.13 11.22
N VAL A 257 14.43 -20.63 12.26
CA VAL A 257 14.50 -21.19 13.62
C VAL A 257 13.17 -21.82 13.96
N ASP A 258 13.20 -23.05 14.44
CA ASP A 258 12.00 -23.79 14.84
C ASP A 258 11.43 -23.24 16.16
N CYS A 259 10.23 -22.64 16.09
CA CYS A 259 9.51 -22.12 17.25
C CYS A 259 8.58 -23.19 17.81
N ARG A 260 8.88 -23.69 19.01
CA ARG A 260 8.07 -24.69 19.70
C ARG A 260 7.30 -24.15 20.89
N SER A 261 7.83 -23.11 21.50
CA SER A 261 7.26 -22.51 22.71
C SER A 261 6.21 -21.44 22.40
N ILE A 262 6.25 -20.86 21.20
CA ILE A 262 5.36 -19.82 20.73
C ILE A 262 4.41 -20.38 19.69
N SER A 263 3.09 -20.18 19.88
CA SER A 263 2.10 -20.53 18.87
C SER A 263 2.07 -19.45 17.78
N LEU A 264 2.64 -19.75 16.62
CA LEU A 264 2.63 -18.84 15.47
C LEU A 264 1.25 -18.87 14.80
N PRO A 265 0.56 -17.72 14.65
CA PRO A 265 -0.71 -17.66 13.90
C PRO A 265 -0.45 -17.81 12.40
N GLY A 266 -1.49 -18.12 11.63
CA GLY A 266 -1.42 -18.09 10.17
C GLY A 266 -1.45 -16.64 9.65
N SER A 267 -0.81 -16.41 8.51
CA SER A 267 -0.88 -15.15 7.77
C SER A 267 -1.71 -15.36 6.49
N LYS A 268 -2.79 -14.63 6.35
CA LYS A 268 -3.72 -14.81 5.23
C LYS A 268 -3.64 -13.65 4.26
N THR A 269 -3.76 -13.97 2.97
CA THR A 269 -3.85 -12.96 1.92
C THR A 269 -5.20 -13.06 1.22
N TYR A 270 -5.81 -11.91 1.04
CA TYR A 270 -7.16 -11.75 0.48
C TYR A 270 -7.12 -10.88 -0.77
N ALA A 271 -7.98 -11.21 -1.72
CA ALA A 271 -8.37 -10.31 -2.80
C ALA A 271 -9.72 -9.68 -2.47
N LEU A 272 -9.78 -8.37 -2.51
CA LEU A 272 -10.99 -7.57 -2.34
C LEU A 272 -11.38 -6.97 -3.69
N ILE A 273 -12.64 -7.10 -4.08
CA ILE A 273 -13.20 -6.53 -5.31
C ILE A 273 -14.60 -6.01 -5.05
N LYS A 274 -14.97 -4.91 -5.72
CA LYS A 274 -16.32 -4.36 -5.62
C LYS A 274 -17.25 -4.98 -6.64
N TYR A 275 -16.76 -5.25 -7.84
CA TYR A 275 -17.51 -5.84 -8.94
C TYR A 275 -16.76 -7.04 -9.51
N GLU A 276 -17.50 -8.07 -9.92
CA GLU A 276 -16.95 -9.25 -10.57
C GLU A 276 -17.00 -9.16 -12.10
N HIS A 277 -16.31 -8.17 -12.68
CA HIS A 277 -16.17 -8.09 -14.13
C HIS A 277 -15.21 -9.16 -14.68
N SER A 278 -15.24 -9.36 -16.01
CA SER A 278 -14.46 -10.42 -16.66
C SER A 278 -12.96 -10.30 -16.38
N ILE A 279 -12.40 -9.09 -16.41
CA ILE A 279 -10.97 -8.83 -16.24
C ILE A 279 -10.50 -9.13 -14.81
N GLN A 280 -11.30 -8.77 -13.77
CA GLN A 280 -10.97 -9.11 -12.39
C GLN A 280 -10.99 -10.63 -12.19
N LYS A 281 -12.03 -11.32 -12.72
CA LYS A 281 -12.13 -12.78 -12.64
C LYS A 281 -10.96 -13.47 -13.34
N GLU A 282 -10.57 -12.98 -14.51
CA GLU A 282 -9.45 -13.50 -15.29
C GLU A 282 -8.13 -13.36 -14.53
N PHE A 283 -7.87 -12.16 -13.96
CA PHE A 283 -6.68 -11.93 -13.15
C PHE A 283 -6.65 -12.81 -11.90
N LEU A 284 -7.76 -12.90 -11.15
CA LEU A 284 -7.84 -13.73 -9.94
C LEU A 284 -7.70 -15.23 -10.28
N SER A 285 -8.32 -15.70 -11.36
CA SER A 285 -8.14 -17.06 -11.87
C SER A 285 -6.71 -17.32 -12.31
N PHE A 286 -6.03 -16.33 -12.88
CA PHE A 286 -4.63 -16.43 -13.24
C PHE A 286 -3.74 -16.51 -11.99
N LEU A 287 -3.97 -15.63 -11.03
CA LEU A 287 -3.23 -15.59 -9.76
C LEU A 287 -3.35 -16.91 -8.97
N SER A 288 -4.54 -17.52 -8.95
CA SER A 288 -4.79 -18.78 -8.24
C SER A 288 -4.02 -20.00 -8.79
N LYS A 289 -3.50 -19.91 -10.03
CA LYS A 289 -2.65 -20.99 -10.62
C LYS A 289 -1.25 -21.01 -10.02
N TYR A 290 -0.82 -19.89 -9.44
CA TYR A 290 0.47 -19.78 -8.77
C TYR A 290 0.23 -19.99 -7.28
N ARG A 291 0.70 -21.13 -6.75
CA ARG A 291 0.75 -21.32 -5.29
C ARG A 291 1.87 -20.43 -4.75
N ILE A 292 1.46 -19.44 -4.02
CA ILE A 292 2.38 -18.53 -3.33
C ILE A 292 2.86 -19.20 -2.06
#